data_644df608a178fd6fd53e59e1f52b629a
#
_entry.id   644df608a178fd6fd53e59e1f52b629a
#
_cell.length_a   1.000
_cell.length_b   1.000
_cell.length_c   1.000
_cell.angle_alpha   90.00
_cell.angle_beta   90.00
_cell.angle_gamma   90.00
#
_symmetry.space_group_name_H-M   'P 1'
#
loop_
_entity.id
_entity.type
_entity.pdbx_description
1 polymer ?
#
loop_
_entity_poly.entity_id
_entity_poly.type
_entity_poly.pdbx_seq_one_letter_code
_entity_poly.pdbx_strand_id
1 'polypeptide(L)'
;MTEGAEKVPAGCRGVMFLPYLTGGSGEEKEASGCFLNMTMDDDQFVMWRAVLEAIGYDYMGLADSYRAAGVDLNRITVTEGGSRNELWNRIKSHMLGADVVRFRNAGGAVLTNCIVAAHAVGYAPDVRKVLSDNIERDAEYAPVPALTSRYRTLYDMRQKLVREDMKAAFSRLVAMRTIE
;
A
#
# COMPACT_ATOMS: atom_id res chain seq x y z
N MET A 1 -17.13 1.98 -7.10
CA MET A 1 -16.30 1.10 -6.25
C MET A 1 -15.75 1.87 -5.04
N THR A 2 -14.97 2.93 -5.22
CA THR A 2 -14.31 3.66 -4.11
C THR A 2 -15.29 4.25 -3.11
N GLU A 3 -16.37 4.91 -3.54
CA GLU A 3 -17.40 5.49 -2.66
C GLU A 3 -18.09 4.46 -1.77
N GLY A 4 -18.38 3.26 -2.32
CA GLY A 4 -18.97 2.17 -1.53
C GLY A 4 -17.96 1.61 -0.51
N ALA A 5 -16.69 1.43 -0.94
CA ALA A 5 -15.61 0.96 -0.07
C ALA A 5 -15.26 1.95 1.06
N GLU A 6 -15.52 3.24 0.87
CA GLU A 6 -15.32 4.26 1.91
C GLU A 6 -16.24 4.06 3.12
N LYS A 7 -17.44 3.52 2.91
CA LYS A 7 -18.40 3.21 3.97
C LYS A 7 -18.05 1.93 4.75
N VAL A 8 -17.19 1.09 4.20
CA VAL A 8 -16.71 -0.11 4.88
C VAL A 8 -15.74 0.29 5.99
N PRO A 9 -15.86 -0.24 7.22
CA PRO A 9 -14.96 0.11 8.30
C PRO A 9 -13.53 -0.37 8.05
N ALA A 10 -12.54 0.29 8.66
CA ALA A 10 -11.15 -0.14 8.65
C ALA A 10 -11.01 -1.59 9.15
N GLY A 11 -10.24 -2.41 8.44
CA GLY A 11 -10.13 -3.85 8.69
C GLY A 11 -11.25 -4.69 8.06
N CYS A 12 -12.06 -4.10 7.16
CA CYS A 12 -12.98 -4.81 6.26
C CYS A 12 -13.91 -5.83 6.96
N ARG A 13 -14.38 -5.53 8.18
CA ARG A 13 -15.15 -6.47 9.01
C ARG A 13 -14.44 -7.80 9.31
N GLY A 14 -13.13 -7.85 9.14
CA GLY A 14 -12.31 -9.06 9.29
C GLY A 14 -12.04 -9.79 7.98
N VAL A 15 -12.62 -9.36 6.86
CA VAL A 15 -12.25 -9.90 5.53
C VAL A 15 -10.84 -9.45 5.19
N MET A 16 -10.02 -10.38 4.75
CA MET A 16 -8.62 -10.15 4.38
C MET A 16 -8.35 -10.64 2.97
N PHE A 17 -7.67 -9.81 2.18
CA PHE A 17 -7.09 -10.26 0.91
C PHE A 17 -5.61 -10.52 1.08
N LEU A 18 -5.13 -11.65 0.57
CA LEU A 18 -3.71 -11.96 0.48
C LEU A 18 -3.27 -11.78 -0.98
N PRO A 19 -2.38 -10.81 -1.29
CA PRO A 19 -2.10 -10.41 -2.67
C PRO A 19 -1.05 -11.27 -3.36
N TYR A 20 -0.82 -12.50 -2.92
CA TYR A 20 0.23 -13.40 -3.43
C TYR A 20 -0.16 -14.06 -4.76
N LEU A 21 -0.64 -13.29 -5.74
CA LEU A 21 -1.12 -13.78 -7.05
C LEU A 21 0.02 -14.35 -7.91
N THR A 22 1.23 -13.86 -7.72
CA THR A 22 2.46 -14.35 -8.37
C THR A 22 3.34 -15.19 -7.44
N GLY A 23 2.78 -15.63 -6.31
CA GLY A 23 3.51 -16.25 -5.22
C GLY A 23 4.08 -15.22 -4.23
N GLY A 24 4.49 -15.69 -3.08
CA GLY A 24 5.18 -14.88 -2.08
C GLY A 24 6.70 -14.85 -2.30
N SER A 25 7.43 -14.28 -1.35
CA SER A 25 8.89 -14.23 -1.35
C SER A 25 9.45 -14.65 0.01
N GLY A 26 10.72 -15.04 0.05
CA GLY A 26 11.38 -15.43 1.30
C GLY A 26 10.65 -16.56 2.02
N GLU A 27 10.26 -16.32 3.27
CA GLU A 27 9.53 -17.29 4.09
C GLU A 27 8.09 -17.55 3.60
N GLU A 28 7.51 -16.64 2.82
CA GLU A 28 6.16 -16.69 2.28
C GLU A 28 6.11 -17.20 0.84
N LYS A 29 7.18 -17.83 0.32
CA LYS A 29 7.32 -18.24 -1.09
C LYS A 29 6.18 -19.11 -1.60
N GLU A 30 5.54 -19.89 -0.73
CA GLU A 30 4.42 -20.78 -1.08
C GLU A 30 3.05 -20.11 -0.89
N ALA A 31 3.01 -18.87 -0.39
CA ALA A 31 1.77 -18.16 -0.19
C ALA A 31 1.02 -17.96 -1.53
N SER A 32 -0.29 -18.08 -1.47
CA SER A 32 -1.18 -17.93 -2.62
C SER A 32 -2.18 -16.81 -2.40
N GLY A 33 -2.57 -16.15 -3.49
CA GLY A 33 -3.60 -15.11 -3.44
C GLY A 33 -4.96 -15.69 -3.07
N CYS A 34 -5.61 -15.11 -2.06
CA CYS A 34 -6.95 -15.52 -1.64
C CYS A 34 -7.65 -14.44 -0.83
N PHE A 35 -8.98 -14.53 -0.77
CA PHE A 35 -9.79 -13.84 0.24
C PHE A 35 -10.06 -14.79 1.41
N LEU A 36 -9.92 -14.28 2.62
CA LEU A 36 -10.16 -15.03 3.85
C LEU A 36 -11.30 -14.40 4.64
N ASN A 37 -11.98 -15.24 5.43
CA ASN A 37 -13.04 -14.86 6.37
C ASN A 37 -14.23 -14.14 5.72
N MET A 38 -14.57 -14.50 4.48
CA MET A 38 -15.76 -13.98 3.79
C MET A 38 -17.03 -14.64 4.31
N THR A 39 -18.08 -13.85 4.41
CA THR A 39 -19.45 -14.27 4.74
C THR A 39 -20.43 -13.87 3.62
N MET A 40 -21.68 -14.28 3.73
CA MET A 40 -22.73 -13.90 2.76
C MET A 40 -23.08 -12.40 2.81
N ASP A 41 -22.69 -11.70 3.87
CA ASP A 41 -22.95 -10.26 4.07
C ASP A 41 -21.84 -9.37 3.48
N ASP A 42 -20.80 -9.97 2.91
CA ASP A 42 -19.66 -9.25 2.35
C ASP A 42 -19.84 -9.03 0.84
N ASP A 43 -19.97 -7.77 0.49
CA ASP A 43 -20.17 -7.33 -0.87
C ASP A 43 -18.84 -6.95 -1.59
N GLN A 44 -18.96 -6.55 -2.83
CA GLN A 44 -17.86 -6.11 -3.65
C GLN A 44 -17.08 -4.90 -3.06
N PHE A 45 -17.72 -4.10 -2.21
CA PHE A 45 -17.08 -2.94 -1.60
C PHE A 45 -16.18 -3.34 -0.44
N VAL A 46 -16.58 -4.36 0.32
CA VAL A 46 -15.74 -5.01 1.33
C VAL A 46 -14.52 -5.64 0.67
N MET A 47 -14.73 -6.39 -0.41
CA MET A 47 -13.63 -7.01 -1.18
C MET A 47 -12.66 -5.96 -1.74
N TRP A 48 -13.18 -4.88 -2.33
CA TRP A 48 -12.34 -3.82 -2.88
C TRP A 48 -11.51 -3.12 -1.80
N ARG A 49 -12.13 -2.82 -0.65
CA ARG A 49 -11.39 -2.26 0.47
C ARG A 49 -10.33 -3.22 0.99
N ALA A 50 -10.62 -4.51 1.11
CA ALA A 50 -9.66 -5.53 1.51
C ALA A 50 -8.43 -5.59 0.56
N VAL A 51 -8.63 -5.40 -0.74
CA VAL A 51 -7.53 -5.29 -1.72
C VAL A 51 -6.66 -4.06 -1.44
N LEU A 52 -7.27 -2.89 -1.20
CA LEU A 52 -6.51 -1.68 -0.88
C LEU A 52 -5.74 -1.81 0.44
N GLU A 53 -6.36 -2.39 1.45
CA GLU A 53 -5.71 -2.62 2.75
C GLU A 53 -4.60 -3.66 2.67
N ALA A 54 -4.74 -4.70 1.83
CA ALA A 54 -3.71 -5.72 1.65
C ALA A 54 -2.37 -5.12 1.20
N ILE A 55 -2.40 -4.24 0.21
CA ILE A 55 -1.20 -3.53 -0.27
C ILE A 55 -0.67 -2.59 0.83
N GLY A 56 -1.55 -2.00 1.63
CA GLY A 56 -1.19 -1.18 2.77
C GLY A 56 -0.41 -1.96 3.84
N TYR A 57 -0.78 -3.21 4.11
CA TYR A 57 -0.02 -4.09 5.03
C TYR A 57 1.39 -4.39 4.53
N ASP A 58 1.59 -4.56 3.23
CA ASP A 58 2.92 -4.75 2.67
C ASP A 58 3.77 -3.48 2.81
N TYR A 59 3.16 -2.29 2.66
CA TYR A 59 3.83 -1.02 2.96
C TYR A 59 4.18 -0.86 4.44
N MET A 60 3.37 -1.38 5.38
CA MET A 60 3.71 -1.36 6.81
C MET A 60 4.98 -2.17 7.09
N GLY A 61 5.12 -3.35 6.50
CA GLY A 61 6.33 -4.17 6.63
C GLY A 61 7.58 -3.47 6.10
N LEU A 62 7.45 -2.81 4.94
CA LEU A 62 8.52 -2.02 4.35
C LEU A 62 8.87 -0.80 5.24
N ALA A 63 7.87 -0.09 5.76
CA ALA A 63 8.06 1.05 6.64
C ALA A 63 8.76 0.65 7.95
N ASP A 64 8.41 -0.51 8.52
CA ASP A 64 9.07 -1.04 9.71
C ASP A 64 10.57 -1.30 9.43
N SER A 65 10.91 -1.84 8.26
CA SER A 65 12.30 -2.05 7.84
C SER A 65 13.07 -0.72 7.70
N TYR A 66 12.47 0.29 7.10
CA TYR A 66 13.09 1.62 6.98
C TYR A 66 13.27 2.30 8.34
N ARG A 67 12.27 2.23 9.24
CA ARG A 67 12.38 2.77 10.59
C ARG A 67 13.47 2.07 11.40
N ALA A 68 13.58 0.75 11.27
CA ALA A 68 14.67 -0.01 11.88
C ALA A 68 16.06 0.39 11.36
N ALA A 69 16.13 0.86 10.12
CA ALA A 69 17.36 1.43 9.53
C ALA A 69 17.57 2.92 9.89
N GLY A 70 16.74 3.52 10.75
CA GLY A 70 16.86 4.91 11.20
C GLY A 70 16.26 5.94 10.24
N VAL A 71 15.48 5.53 9.25
CA VAL A 71 14.81 6.47 8.34
C VAL A 71 13.58 7.06 9.00
N ASP A 72 13.47 8.39 8.98
CA ASP A 72 12.27 9.11 9.40
C ASP A 72 11.18 9.03 8.33
N LEU A 73 10.03 8.46 8.70
CA LEU A 73 8.87 8.29 7.83
C LEU A 73 7.66 9.10 8.30
N ASN A 74 7.86 10.30 8.82
CA ASN A 74 6.75 11.18 9.26
C ASN A 74 5.95 11.73 8.06
N ARG A 75 6.55 11.78 6.87
CA ARG A 75 5.90 12.24 5.64
C ARG A 75 6.26 11.36 4.45
N ILE A 76 5.25 11.01 3.67
CA ILE A 76 5.38 10.13 2.49
C ILE A 76 4.72 10.81 1.29
N THR A 77 5.44 10.89 0.19
CA THR A 77 4.90 11.41 -1.07
C THR A 77 4.33 10.27 -1.90
N VAL A 78 3.12 10.46 -2.40
CA VAL A 78 2.48 9.53 -3.34
C VAL A 78 2.38 10.15 -4.72
N THR A 79 2.70 9.34 -5.73
CA THR A 79 2.72 9.75 -7.14
C THR A 79 1.97 8.74 -8.00
N GLU A 80 1.81 9.04 -9.29
CA GLU A 80 1.23 8.18 -10.31
C GLU A 80 -0.26 7.86 -10.11
N GLY A 81 -0.76 6.88 -10.88
CA GLY A 81 -2.18 6.55 -10.94
C GLY A 81 -2.82 6.20 -9.60
N GLY A 82 -2.11 5.47 -8.75
CA GLY A 82 -2.59 5.09 -7.42
C GLY A 82 -2.80 6.26 -6.46
N SER A 83 -2.11 7.37 -6.67
CA SER A 83 -2.27 8.58 -5.84
C SER A 83 -3.59 9.32 -6.06
N ARG A 84 -4.30 9.03 -7.14
CA ARG A 84 -5.60 9.63 -7.46
C ARG A 84 -6.74 9.08 -6.61
N ASN A 85 -6.56 7.94 -5.97
CA ASN A 85 -7.57 7.34 -5.10
C ASN A 85 -7.43 7.89 -3.68
N GLU A 86 -8.33 8.80 -3.30
CA GLU A 86 -8.30 9.48 -2.00
C GLU A 86 -8.51 8.52 -0.82
N LEU A 87 -9.43 7.55 -0.95
CA LEU A 87 -9.62 6.53 0.07
C LEU A 87 -8.32 5.76 0.32
N TRP A 88 -7.61 5.38 -0.75
CA TRP A 88 -6.36 4.66 -0.60
C TRP A 88 -5.25 5.50 0.01
N ASN A 89 -5.20 6.81 -0.27
CA ASN A 89 -4.26 7.71 0.37
C ASN A 89 -4.54 7.87 1.88
N ARG A 90 -5.81 7.96 2.28
CA ARG A 90 -6.20 7.95 3.69
C ARG A 90 -5.84 6.62 4.37
N ILE A 91 -6.11 5.47 3.73
CA ILE A 91 -5.72 4.15 4.24
C ILE A 91 -4.20 4.10 4.46
N LYS A 92 -3.39 4.51 3.49
CA LYS A 92 -1.92 4.57 3.61
C LYS A 92 -1.48 5.43 4.79
N SER A 93 -2.04 6.64 4.93
CA SER A 93 -1.72 7.55 6.03
C SER A 93 -1.99 6.89 7.39
N HIS A 94 -3.19 6.30 7.56
CA HIS A 94 -3.54 5.63 8.81
C HIS A 94 -2.67 4.39 9.10
N MET A 95 -2.39 3.57 8.09
CA MET A 95 -1.58 2.36 8.26
C MET A 95 -0.12 2.68 8.55
N LEU A 96 0.44 3.69 7.90
CA LEU A 96 1.84 4.08 8.05
C LEU A 96 2.07 5.02 9.26
N GLY A 97 1.01 5.60 9.81
CA GLY A 97 1.12 6.59 10.88
C GLY A 97 1.91 7.83 10.46
N ALA A 98 1.77 8.24 9.19
CA ALA A 98 2.55 9.30 8.56
C ALA A 98 1.65 10.17 7.69
N ASP A 99 2.03 11.45 7.51
CA ASP A 99 1.36 12.32 6.55
C ASP A 99 1.60 11.81 5.12
N VAL A 100 0.53 11.61 4.36
CA VAL A 100 0.61 11.28 2.95
C VAL A 100 0.33 12.51 2.13
N VAL A 101 1.28 12.93 1.29
CA VAL A 101 1.19 14.13 0.46
C VAL A 101 1.10 13.76 -1.00
N ARG A 102 0.14 14.36 -1.70
CA ARG A 102 -0.01 14.27 -3.15
C ARG A 102 0.32 15.60 -3.80
N PHE A 103 1.03 15.55 -4.91
CA PHE A 103 1.31 16.72 -5.74
C PHE A 103 0.53 16.65 -7.06
N ARG A 104 0.04 17.81 -7.53
CA ARG A 104 -0.82 17.91 -8.72
C ARG A 104 -0.08 17.50 -9.99
N ASN A 105 1.10 18.01 -10.18
CA ASN A 105 1.90 17.85 -11.39
C ASN A 105 3.12 16.94 -11.16
N ALA A 106 3.07 16.11 -10.14
CA ALA A 106 4.10 15.08 -9.98
C ALA A 106 3.92 14.06 -11.11
N GLY A 107 4.34 14.44 -12.31
CA GLY A 107 4.25 13.62 -13.53
C GLY A 107 5.15 12.40 -13.50
N GLY A 108 5.43 11.90 -12.29
CA GLY A 108 6.17 10.69 -12.01
C GLY A 108 7.47 10.61 -12.79
N ALA A 109 7.73 9.45 -13.35
CA ALA A 109 8.94 9.18 -14.11
C ALA A 109 9.07 10.08 -15.36
N VAL A 110 7.98 10.46 -16.00
CA VAL A 110 8.04 11.26 -17.24
C VAL A 110 8.58 12.66 -16.98
N LEU A 111 7.99 13.39 -16.02
CA LEU A 111 8.46 14.74 -15.67
C LEU A 111 9.90 14.69 -15.15
N THR A 112 10.23 13.73 -14.28
CA THR A 112 11.58 13.57 -13.75
C THR A 112 12.58 13.31 -14.86
N ASN A 113 12.29 12.42 -15.80
CA ASN A 113 13.19 12.12 -16.94
C ASN A 113 13.36 13.34 -17.86
N CYS A 114 12.29 14.12 -18.10
CA CYS A 114 12.41 15.38 -18.87
C CYS A 114 13.32 16.40 -18.18
N ILE A 115 13.20 16.55 -16.85
CA ILE A 115 14.05 17.47 -16.08
C ILE A 115 15.50 17.02 -16.08
N VAL A 116 15.75 15.73 -15.89
CA VAL A 116 17.12 15.15 -15.92
C VAL A 116 17.74 15.34 -17.31
N ALA A 117 16.99 15.07 -18.38
CA ALA A 117 17.47 15.28 -19.75
C ALA A 117 17.79 16.77 -20.02
N ALA A 118 16.89 17.68 -19.62
CA ALA A 118 17.10 19.12 -19.75
C ALA A 118 18.33 19.61 -18.97
N HIS A 119 18.55 19.05 -17.79
CA HIS A 119 19.75 19.35 -17.01
C HIS A 119 21.02 18.86 -17.71
N ALA A 120 21.02 17.65 -18.23
CA ALA A 120 22.18 17.05 -18.90
C ALA A 120 22.66 17.84 -20.13
N VAL A 121 21.74 18.52 -20.83
CA VAL A 121 22.06 19.38 -21.99
C VAL A 121 22.22 20.87 -21.62
N GLY A 122 22.24 21.21 -20.33
CA GLY A 122 22.45 22.57 -19.83
C GLY A 122 21.23 23.49 -19.93
N TYR A 123 20.06 22.99 -20.34
CA TYR A 123 18.84 23.79 -20.46
C TYR A 123 18.22 24.12 -19.10
N ALA A 124 18.34 23.22 -18.13
CA ALA A 124 17.85 23.39 -16.76
C ALA A 124 19.01 23.21 -15.75
N PRO A 125 19.87 24.22 -15.55
CA PRO A 125 21.04 24.09 -14.69
C PRO A 125 20.69 23.86 -13.19
N ASP A 126 19.57 24.41 -12.73
CA ASP A 126 19.06 24.22 -11.37
C ASP A 126 17.82 23.32 -11.34
N VAL A 127 18.04 22.01 -11.17
CA VAL A 127 17.00 20.99 -11.10
C VAL A 127 16.03 21.25 -9.94
N ARG A 128 16.52 21.73 -8.77
CA ARG A 128 15.68 21.98 -7.60
C ARG A 128 14.70 23.13 -7.86
N LYS A 129 15.19 24.18 -8.52
CA LYS A 129 14.33 25.31 -8.90
C LYS A 129 13.26 24.85 -9.89
N VAL A 130 13.61 24.11 -10.92
CA VAL A 130 12.64 23.59 -11.91
C VAL A 130 11.59 22.71 -11.23
N LEU A 131 11.99 21.86 -10.28
CA LEU A 131 11.04 21.03 -9.52
C LEU A 131 10.12 21.91 -8.66
N SER A 132 10.66 22.87 -7.90
CA SER A 132 9.85 23.74 -7.04
C SER A 132 8.83 24.58 -7.83
N ASP A 133 9.20 25.01 -9.02
CA ASP A 133 8.35 25.83 -9.88
C ASP A 133 7.22 25.03 -10.56
N ASN A 134 7.38 23.69 -10.69
CA ASN A 134 6.46 22.83 -11.43
C ASN A 134 5.68 21.85 -10.55
N ILE A 135 6.04 21.67 -9.29
CA ILE A 135 5.38 20.74 -8.37
C ILE A 135 4.53 21.54 -7.37
N GLU A 136 3.21 21.43 -7.48
CA GLU A 136 2.25 22.04 -6.57
C GLU A 136 1.64 20.97 -5.65
N ARG A 137 1.61 21.24 -4.34
CA ARG A 137 0.92 20.38 -3.38
C ARG A 137 -0.58 20.43 -3.68
N ASP A 138 -1.18 19.26 -3.84
CA ASP A 138 -2.59 19.10 -4.19
C ASP A 138 -3.45 18.66 -3.00
N ALA A 139 -2.98 17.66 -2.25
CA ALA A 139 -3.68 17.15 -1.08
C ALA A 139 -2.72 16.60 -0.03
N GLU A 140 -3.16 16.62 1.23
CA GLU A 140 -2.44 16.06 2.36
C GLU A 140 -3.43 15.27 3.24
N TYR A 141 -3.04 14.07 3.66
CA TYR A 141 -3.84 13.15 4.45
C TYR A 141 -3.09 12.83 5.74
N ALA A 142 -3.59 13.36 6.86
CA ALA A 142 -3.00 13.10 8.16
C ALA A 142 -3.51 11.77 8.76
N PRO A 143 -2.68 11.04 9.52
CA PRO A 143 -3.10 9.82 10.18
C PRO A 143 -4.05 10.10 11.35
N VAL A 144 -5.03 9.23 11.55
CA VAL A 144 -5.87 9.21 12.74
C VAL A 144 -5.29 8.19 13.72
N PRO A 145 -4.80 8.61 14.92
CA PRO A 145 -4.09 7.72 15.85
C PRO A 145 -4.84 6.43 16.21
N ALA A 146 -6.15 6.51 16.41
CA ALA A 146 -6.98 5.35 16.70
C ALA A 146 -7.02 4.34 15.55
N LEU A 147 -7.04 4.82 14.29
CA LEU A 147 -6.97 3.95 13.11
C LEU A 147 -5.58 3.38 12.91
N THR A 148 -4.53 4.15 13.18
CA THR A 148 -3.14 3.68 13.13
C THR A 148 -2.94 2.53 14.12
N SER A 149 -3.40 2.66 15.35
CA SER A 149 -3.32 1.59 16.36
C SER A 149 -4.12 0.36 15.93
N ARG A 150 -5.33 0.55 15.38
CA ARG A 150 -6.14 -0.55 14.87
C ARG A 150 -5.45 -1.31 13.75
N TYR A 151 -4.90 -0.60 12.76
CA TYR A 151 -4.19 -1.24 11.65
C TYR A 151 -2.91 -1.94 12.10
N ARG A 152 -2.21 -1.43 13.12
CA ARG A 152 -1.05 -2.11 13.71
C ARG A 152 -1.46 -3.46 14.31
N THR A 153 -2.51 -3.51 15.10
CA THR A 153 -3.04 -4.76 15.65
C THR A 153 -3.42 -5.76 14.55
N LEU A 154 -4.13 -5.29 13.51
CA LEU A 154 -4.52 -6.14 12.39
C LEU A 154 -3.32 -6.65 11.59
N TYR A 155 -2.30 -5.82 11.41
CA TYR A 155 -1.05 -6.20 10.76
C TYR A 155 -0.33 -7.31 11.52
N ASP A 156 -0.19 -7.18 12.85
CA ASP A 156 0.48 -8.18 13.67
C ASP A 156 -0.27 -9.52 13.63
N MET A 157 -1.61 -9.49 13.69
CA MET A 157 -2.45 -10.68 13.52
C MET A 157 -2.28 -11.32 12.13
N ARG A 158 -2.25 -10.50 11.06
CA ARG A 158 -2.02 -10.97 9.70
C ARG A 158 -0.67 -11.62 9.54
N GLN A 159 0.39 -11.03 10.09
CA GLN A 159 1.73 -11.59 10.00
C GLN A 159 1.80 -12.98 10.63
N LYS A 160 1.22 -13.14 11.82
CA LYS A 160 1.16 -14.44 12.49
C LYS A 160 0.35 -15.45 11.68
N LEU A 161 -0.85 -15.07 11.22
CA LEU A 161 -1.72 -15.92 10.42
C LEU A 161 -1.00 -16.45 9.17
N VAL A 162 -0.38 -15.56 8.40
CA VAL A 162 0.24 -15.93 7.11
C VAL A 162 1.52 -16.75 7.31
N ARG A 163 2.39 -16.32 8.24
CA ARG A 163 3.72 -16.93 8.39
C ARG A 163 3.74 -18.20 9.21
N GLU A 164 2.83 -18.33 10.17
CA GLU A 164 2.77 -19.47 11.07
C GLU A 164 1.57 -20.37 10.73
N ASP A 165 0.34 -19.86 10.89
CA ASP A 165 -0.86 -20.69 10.89
C ASP A 165 -1.21 -21.25 9.49
N MET A 166 -1.00 -20.46 8.43
CA MET A 166 -1.35 -20.87 7.05
C MET A 166 -0.23 -21.55 6.27
N LYS A 167 0.96 -21.65 6.81
CA LYS A 167 2.13 -22.20 6.10
C LYS A 167 1.86 -23.60 5.52
N ALA A 168 1.33 -24.51 6.33
CA ALA A 168 1.00 -25.88 5.89
C ALA A 168 -0.15 -25.90 4.88
N ALA A 169 -1.10 -24.98 4.96
CA ALA A 169 -2.19 -24.87 4.00
C ALA A 169 -1.68 -24.42 2.64
N PHE A 170 -0.80 -23.42 2.60
CA PHE A 170 -0.18 -22.96 1.35
C PHE A 170 0.63 -24.05 0.66
N SER A 171 1.46 -24.81 1.39
CA SER A 171 2.19 -25.95 0.83
C SER A 171 1.26 -26.96 0.17
N ARG A 172 0.11 -27.27 0.80
CA ARG A 172 -0.90 -28.17 0.22
C ARG A 172 -1.55 -27.58 -1.04
N LEU A 173 -1.88 -26.28 -1.04
CA LEU A 173 -2.47 -25.59 -2.19
C LEU A 173 -1.51 -25.56 -3.38
N VAL A 174 -0.22 -25.37 -3.14
CA VAL A 174 0.80 -25.44 -4.19
C VAL A 174 0.88 -26.85 -4.75
N ALA A 175 0.90 -27.88 -3.89
CA ALA A 175 0.92 -29.28 -4.32
C ALA A 175 -0.30 -29.63 -5.19
N MET A 176 -1.50 -29.10 -4.90
CA MET A 176 -2.69 -29.33 -5.73
C MET A 176 -2.55 -28.84 -7.18
N ARG A 177 -1.69 -27.84 -7.45
CA ARG A 177 -1.45 -27.34 -8.81
C ARG A 177 -0.63 -28.28 -9.68
N THR A 178 0.05 -29.26 -9.07
CA THR A 178 0.92 -30.23 -9.75
C THR A 178 0.28 -31.61 -9.90
N ILE A 179 -0.96 -31.81 -9.45
CA ILE A 179 -1.72 -33.02 -9.66
C ILE A 179 -2.32 -32.98 -11.09
N GLU A 180 -1.83 -33.83 -11.97
CA GLU A 180 -2.35 -34.06 -13.32
C GLU A 180 -3.60 -34.99 -13.30
#